data_4a2251cdb242df4f5c2c1f0cc9003df0
#
_entry.id   4a2251cdb242df4f5c2c1f0cc9003df0
#
_cell.length_a   1.000
_cell.length_b   1.000
_cell.length_c   1.000
_cell.angle_alpha   90.00
_cell.angle_beta   90.00
_cell.angle_gamma   90.00
#
_symmetry.space_group_name_H-M   'P 1'
#
loop_
_entity.id
_entity.type
_entity.pdbx_description
1 polymer ?
#
loop_
_entity_poly.entity_id
_entity_poly.type
_entity_poly.pdbx_seq_one_letter_code
_entity_poly.pdbx_strand_id
1 'polypeptide(L)' 'MARESKIAAALGDIAQGQPLTPEVVVHTATDPEHVLHDHFEWDDGVAGHAHRMQQARHLIRGVKIITPE' A
#
# COMPACT_ATOMS: atom_id res chain seq x y z
N MET A 1 7.14 -10.50 -11.56
CA MET A 1 5.79 -10.85 -11.87
C MET A 1 4.95 -11.09 -10.65
N ALA A 2 5.30 -12.09 -9.88
CA ALA A 2 4.47 -12.44 -8.74
C ALA A 2 4.35 -11.30 -7.75
N ARG A 3 5.38 -10.50 -7.60
CA ARG A 3 5.34 -9.39 -6.65
C ARG A 3 4.27 -8.38 -6.98
N GLU A 4 4.23 -7.95 -8.24
CA GLU A 4 3.28 -6.94 -8.64
C GLU A 4 1.87 -7.47 -8.54
N SER A 5 1.68 -8.75 -8.84
CA SER A 5 0.37 -9.35 -8.72
C SER A 5 -0.10 -9.39 -7.28
N LYS A 6 0.82 -9.67 -6.35
CA LYS A 6 0.45 -9.70 -4.93
C LYS A 6 0.12 -8.31 -4.41
N ILE A 7 0.88 -7.31 -4.84
CA ILE A 7 0.60 -5.94 -4.43
C ILE A 7 -0.74 -5.50 -4.98
N ALA A 8 -0.99 -5.78 -6.25
CA ALA A 8 -2.25 -5.40 -6.86
C ALA A 8 -3.43 -6.07 -6.17
N ALA A 9 -3.29 -7.35 -5.84
CA ALA A 9 -4.35 -8.06 -5.15
C ALA A 9 -4.60 -7.48 -3.77
N ALA A 10 -3.54 -7.15 -3.05
CA ALA A 10 -3.69 -6.57 -1.72
C ALA A 10 -4.37 -5.22 -1.77
N LEU A 11 -3.97 -4.37 -2.72
CA LEU A 11 -4.62 -3.07 -2.86
C LEU A 11 -6.07 -3.20 -3.28
N GLY A 12 -6.35 -4.16 -4.15
CA GLY A 12 -7.72 -4.42 -4.56
C GLY A 12 -8.59 -4.87 -3.41
N ASP A 13 -8.05 -5.71 -2.52
CA ASP A 13 -8.80 -6.15 -1.35
C ASP A 13 -9.13 -4.97 -0.44
N ILE A 14 -8.17 -4.08 -0.25
CA ILE A 14 -8.40 -2.89 0.57
C ILE A 14 -9.53 -2.05 -0.05
N ALA A 15 -9.50 -1.90 -1.36
CA ALA A 15 -10.45 -1.04 -2.05
C ALA A 15 -11.86 -1.57 -2.03
N GLN A 16 -12.05 -2.85 -1.74
CA GLN A 16 -13.38 -3.43 -1.74
C GLN A 16 -14.25 -2.92 -0.60
N GLY A 17 -13.64 -2.66 0.55
CA GLY A 17 -14.40 -2.27 1.72
C GLY A 17 -14.33 -0.81 2.08
N GLN A 18 -13.47 -0.05 1.40
CA GLN A 18 -13.24 1.34 1.76
C GLN A 18 -12.45 2.01 0.66
N PRO A 19 -12.45 3.35 0.62
CA PRO A 19 -11.67 4.07 -0.40
C PRO A 19 -10.19 3.73 -0.29
N LEU A 20 -9.53 3.60 -1.42
CA LEU A 20 -8.12 3.30 -1.46
C LEU A 20 -7.34 4.59 -1.33
N THR A 21 -7.00 4.92 -0.10
CA THR A 21 -6.25 6.14 0.21
C THR A 21 -4.89 5.76 0.79
N PRO A 22 -3.91 6.68 0.73
CA PRO A 22 -2.61 6.37 1.33
C PRO A 22 -2.71 6.02 2.82
N GLU A 23 -3.58 6.68 3.56
CA GLU A 23 -3.73 6.38 4.99
C GLU A 23 -4.17 4.96 5.22
N VAL A 24 -5.15 4.51 4.45
CA VAL A 24 -5.67 3.15 4.60
C VAL A 24 -4.58 2.14 4.25
N VAL A 25 -3.83 2.40 3.19
CA VAL A 25 -2.77 1.50 2.77
C VAL A 25 -1.70 1.40 3.85
N VAL A 26 -1.26 2.53 4.39
CA VAL A 26 -0.24 2.51 5.44
C VAL A 26 -0.76 1.78 6.67
N HIS A 27 -2.00 2.06 7.05
CA HIS A 27 -2.59 1.42 8.22
C HIS A 27 -2.62 -0.10 8.06
N THR A 28 -3.04 -0.56 6.90
CA THR A 28 -3.09 -2.01 6.63
C THR A 28 -1.69 -2.61 6.64
N ALA A 29 -0.71 -1.89 6.11
CA ALA A 29 0.65 -2.38 6.02
C ALA A 29 1.37 -2.43 7.36
N THR A 30 0.81 -1.82 8.41
CA THR A 30 1.44 -1.90 9.73
C THR A 30 1.46 -3.32 10.27
N ASP A 31 0.60 -4.19 9.78
CA ASP A 31 0.62 -5.60 10.16
C ASP A 31 1.88 -6.24 9.57
N PRO A 32 2.80 -6.72 10.42
CA PRO A 32 4.06 -7.28 9.91
C PRO A 32 3.87 -8.51 9.05
N GLU A 33 2.72 -9.14 9.12
CA GLU A 33 2.46 -10.31 8.29
C GLU A 33 1.76 -9.97 6.98
N HIS A 34 1.40 -8.71 6.80
CA HIS A 34 0.75 -8.30 5.56
C HIS A 34 1.78 -8.18 4.44
N VAL A 35 1.37 -8.53 3.22
CA VAL A 35 2.29 -8.54 2.09
C VAL A 35 2.85 -7.14 1.80
N LEU A 36 2.12 -6.10 2.14
CA LEU A 36 2.57 -4.74 1.88
C LEU A 36 3.56 -4.22 2.91
N HIS A 37 3.69 -4.91 4.05
CA HIS A 37 4.52 -4.39 5.14
C HIS A 37 5.96 -4.12 4.69
N ASP A 38 6.54 -5.03 3.95
CA ASP A 38 7.94 -4.93 3.55
C ASP A 38 8.18 -3.88 2.49
N HIS A 39 7.12 -3.30 1.94
CA HIS A 39 7.26 -2.26 0.94
C HIS A 39 7.36 -0.86 1.55
N PHE A 40 7.35 -0.78 2.88
CA PHE A 40 7.42 0.49 3.58
C PHE A 40 8.62 0.53 4.50
N GLU A 41 9.08 1.74 4.78
CA GLU A 41 10.13 1.97 5.75
C GLU A 41 9.49 2.30 7.08
N TRP A 42 9.73 1.45 8.08
CA TRP A 42 9.07 1.58 9.37
C TRP A 42 9.93 2.24 10.44
N ASP A 43 11.19 2.51 10.13
CA ASP A 43 12.08 3.17 11.06
C ASP A 43 11.82 4.69 11.01
N ASP A 44 11.17 5.22 12.04
CA ASP A 44 10.82 6.64 12.08
C ASP A 44 12.04 7.54 12.12
N GLY A 45 13.18 7.01 12.53
CA GLY A 45 14.41 7.78 12.48
C GLY A 45 14.90 8.02 11.06
N VAL A 46 14.51 7.13 10.14
CA VAL A 46 14.88 7.24 8.74
C VAL A 46 13.75 7.86 7.94
N ALA A 47 12.53 7.42 8.20
CA ALA A 47 11.40 7.82 7.40
C ALA A 47 10.18 7.98 8.29
N GLY A 48 9.65 9.18 8.37
CA GLY A 48 8.50 9.43 9.19
C GLY A 48 7.21 9.07 8.48
N HIS A 49 6.11 9.45 9.13
CA HIS A 49 4.78 9.14 8.62
C HIS A 49 4.56 9.74 7.23
N ALA A 50 5.05 10.95 7.02
CA ALA A 50 4.88 11.60 5.71
C ALA A 50 5.55 10.81 4.60
N HIS A 51 6.72 10.24 4.90
CA HIS A 51 7.42 9.44 3.90
C HIS A 51 6.63 8.17 3.58
N ARG A 52 6.07 7.53 4.61
CA ARG A 52 5.25 6.34 4.38
C ARG A 52 4.01 6.67 3.56
N MET A 53 3.45 7.85 3.77
CA MET A 53 2.31 8.26 2.96
C MET A 53 2.69 8.41 1.49
N GLN A 54 3.88 8.94 1.23
CA GLN A 54 4.37 9.04 -0.13
C GLN A 54 4.63 7.67 -0.73
N GLN A 55 5.17 6.75 0.05
CA GLN A 55 5.38 5.40 -0.43
C GLN A 55 4.04 4.76 -0.81
N ALA A 56 3.01 5.00 0.00
CA ALA A 56 1.69 4.46 -0.31
C ALA A 56 1.15 5.05 -1.62
N ARG A 57 1.34 6.34 -1.82
CA ARG A 57 0.90 6.97 -3.06
C ARG A 57 1.61 6.37 -4.26
N HIS A 58 2.89 6.11 -4.13
CA HIS A 58 3.64 5.48 -5.21
C HIS A 58 3.11 4.09 -5.52
N LEU A 59 2.79 3.31 -4.49
CA LEU A 59 2.24 1.98 -4.71
C LEU A 59 0.90 2.05 -5.43
N ILE A 60 0.04 2.93 -4.96
CA ILE A 60 -1.29 3.07 -5.56
C ILE A 60 -1.18 3.50 -7.02
N ARG A 61 -0.28 4.44 -7.29
CA ARG A 61 -0.13 4.98 -8.63
C ARG A 61 0.55 3.99 -9.56
N GLY A 62 1.52 3.23 -9.04
CA GLY A 62 2.29 2.31 -9.85
C GLY A 62 1.58 1.02 -10.19
N VAL A 63 0.59 0.65 -9.39
CA VAL A 63 -0.19 -0.55 -9.64
C VAL A 63 -1.49 -0.13 -10.27
N LYS A 64 -1.70 -0.55 -11.51
CA LYS A 64 -2.97 -0.24 -12.17
C LYS A 64 -4.04 -1.16 -11.66
N ILE A 65 -4.86 -0.61 -10.81
CA ILE A 65 -6.06 -1.31 -10.39
C ILE A 65 -7.11 -0.95 -11.43
N ILE A 66 -7.53 -1.93 -12.19
CA ILE A 66 -8.53 -1.69 -13.20
C ILE A 66 -9.85 -1.51 -12.49
N THR A 67 -10.29 -0.27 -12.42
CA THR A 67 -11.61 0.02 -11.92
C THR A 67 -12.51 0.28 -13.11
N PRO A 68 -13.69 -0.29 -13.13
CA PRO A 68 -14.63 0.02 -14.20
C PRO A 68 -15.02 1.48 -14.09
N GLU A 69 -14.98 2.11 -15.20
CA GLU A 69 -15.31 3.52 -15.22
C GLU A 69 -16.75 3.70 -15.53
#